data_c2651ea72d2a3ad92bbfbd4a0ac12a93
#
_entry.id   c2651ea72d2a3ad92bbfbd4a0ac12a93
#
_cell.length_a   1.000
_cell.length_b   1.000
_cell.length_c   1.000
_cell.angle_alpha   90.00
_cell.angle_beta   90.00
_cell.angle_gamma   90.00
#
_symmetry.space_group_name_H-M   'P 1'
#
loop_
_entity.id
_entity.type
_entity.pdbx_description
1 polymer ?
#
loop_
_entity_poly.entity_id
_entity_poly.type
_entity_poly.pdbx_seq_one_letter_code
_entity_poly.pdbx_strand_id
1 'polypeptide(L)'
;MNKQLSQLYIHDSLTGLYNRMAYEKLAMPLFHQCMQEKRPVGIMFVDADHLKYINDTFGHDMGNLAISSIASVLRQHCPAESVSIRYGGDEFVCVIPDYNKQKIQELAHTLLDSLEVFSANSRVGFPIEASIGWVIADDPGLTLNDYINLADEKMYSAKKARKAERKI
;
A
#
# COMPACT_ATOMS: atom_id res chain seq x y z
N MET A 1 -20.49 -11.39 -19.12
CA MET A 1 -19.82 -11.91 -17.89
C MET A 1 -20.52 -11.32 -16.68
N ASN A 2 -20.92 -12.16 -15.72
CA ASN A 2 -21.68 -11.73 -14.55
C ASN A 2 -20.83 -10.80 -13.68
N LYS A 3 -21.38 -9.68 -13.18
CA LYS A 3 -20.67 -8.71 -12.31
C LYS A 3 -20.00 -9.37 -11.09
N GLN A 4 -20.60 -10.42 -10.55
CA GLN A 4 -20.02 -11.18 -9.43
C GLN A 4 -18.75 -11.96 -9.80
N LEU A 5 -18.71 -12.55 -11.00
CA LEU A 5 -17.52 -13.24 -11.51
C LEU A 5 -16.37 -12.27 -11.82
N SER A 6 -16.69 -11.07 -12.33
CA SER A 6 -15.65 -10.06 -12.59
C SER A 6 -15.09 -9.47 -11.30
N GLN A 7 -15.88 -9.35 -10.24
CA GLN A 7 -15.40 -8.88 -8.93
C GLN A 7 -14.48 -9.90 -8.24
N LEU A 8 -14.79 -11.20 -8.35
CA LEU A 8 -13.91 -12.26 -7.83
C LEU A 8 -12.55 -12.30 -8.54
N TYR A 9 -12.51 -11.83 -9.78
CA TYR A 9 -11.30 -11.86 -10.60
C TYR A 9 -10.29 -10.75 -10.29
N ILE A 10 -10.73 -9.60 -9.75
CA ILE A 10 -9.88 -8.43 -9.48
C ILE A 10 -9.56 -8.21 -7.99
N HIS A 11 -10.05 -9.07 -7.10
CA HIS A 11 -9.78 -8.98 -5.66
C HIS A 11 -8.82 -10.07 -5.19
N ASP A 12 -7.95 -9.69 -4.24
CA ASP A 12 -7.05 -10.60 -3.54
C ASP A 12 -7.82 -11.36 -2.44
N SER A 13 -7.73 -12.67 -2.44
CA SER A 13 -8.50 -13.54 -1.53
C SER A 13 -8.07 -13.39 -0.06
N LEU A 14 -6.79 -13.12 0.21
CA LEU A 14 -6.30 -12.98 1.58
C LEU A 14 -6.70 -11.64 2.20
N THR A 15 -6.57 -10.56 1.45
CA THR A 15 -6.69 -9.19 1.98
C THR A 15 -8.02 -8.52 1.66
N GLY A 16 -8.73 -9.00 0.63
CA GLY A 16 -9.93 -8.35 0.10
C GLY A 16 -9.66 -7.05 -0.66
N LEU A 17 -8.41 -6.58 -0.71
CA LEU A 17 -8.00 -5.49 -1.59
C LEU A 17 -8.03 -5.95 -3.05
N TYR A 18 -7.82 -5.01 -3.97
CA TYR A 18 -7.63 -5.39 -5.36
C TYR A 18 -6.37 -6.24 -5.54
N ASN A 19 -6.39 -7.15 -6.50
CA ASN A 19 -5.23 -7.90 -6.92
C ASN A 19 -4.48 -7.17 -8.06
N ARG A 20 -3.40 -7.75 -8.54
CA ARG A 20 -2.56 -7.14 -9.58
C ARG A 20 -3.28 -6.92 -10.92
N MET A 21 -4.34 -7.67 -11.21
CA MET A 21 -5.17 -7.46 -12.40
C MET A 21 -5.86 -6.10 -12.42
N ALA A 22 -6.15 -5.54 -11.23
CA ALA A 22 -6.76 -4.22 -11.12
C ALA A 22 -5.81 -3.07 -11.53
N TYR A 23 -4.51 -3.34 -11.64
CA TYR A 23 -3.56 -2.33 -12.14
C TYR A 23 -3.97 -1.81 -13.52
N GLU A 24 -4.17 -2.71 -14.48
CA GLU A 24 -4.57 -2.32 -15.83
C GLU A 24 -6.04 -1.92 -15.94
N LYS A 25 -6.90 -2.58 -15.17
CA LYS A 25 -8.36 -2.39 -15.28
C LYS A 25 -8.89 -1.18 -14.53
N LEU A 26 -8.27 -0.78 -13.43
CA LEU A 26 -8.74 0.29 -12.56
C LEU A 26 -7.70 1.39 -12.33
N ALA A 27 -6.47 1.04 -11.95
CA ALA A 27 -5.45 2.02 -11.58
C ALA A 27 -4.98 2.85 -12.78
N MET A 28 -4.64 2.23 -13.90
CA MET A 28 -4.22 2.95 -15.11
C MET A 28 -5.30 3.88 -15.66
N PRO A 29 -6.56 3.45 -15.83
CA PRO A 29 -7.62 4.36 -16.28
C PRO A 29 -7.84 5.54 -15.33
N LEU A 30 -7.84 5.31 -14.02
CA LEU A 30 -7.96 6.37 -13.01
C LEU A 30 -6.81 7.37 -13.13
N PHE A 31 -5.59 6.88 -13.21
CA PHE A 31 -4.39 7.71 -13.37
C PHE A 31 -4.45 8.55 -14.63
N HIS A 32 -4.77 7.96 -15.77
CA HIS A 32 -4.86 8.67 -17.06
C HIS A 32 -5.96 9.73 -17.05
N GLN A 33 -7.11 9.44 -16.46
CA GLN A 33 -8.20 10.40 -16.32
C GLN A 33 -7.74 11.61 -15.48
N CYS A 34 -7.12 11.38 -14.35
CA CYS A 34 -6.60 12.45 -13.49
C CYS A 34 -5.55 13.30 -14.21
N MET A 35 -4.64 12.66 -14.96
CA MET A 35 -3.64 13.40 -15.74
C MET A 35 -4.26 14.28 -16.82
N GLN A 36 -5.26 13.77 -17.55
CA GLN A 36 -6.00 14.54 -18.54
C GLN A 36 -6.76 15.72 -17.93
N GLU A 37 -7.34 15.53 -16.76
CA GLU A 37 -8.09 16.57 -16.03
C GLU A 37 -7.17 17.49 -15.20
N LYS A 38 -5.85 17.31 -15.25
CA LYS A 38 -4.85 18.05 -14.45
C LYS A 38 -5.12 17.98 -12.95
N ARG A 39 -5.58 16.83 -12.49
CA ARG A 39 -5.79 16.51 -11.08
C ARG A 39 -4.56 15.77 -10.53
N PRO A 40 -4.02 16.17 -9.37
CA PRO A 40 -2.88 15.47 -8.78
C PRO A 40 -3.30 14.08 -8.29
N VAL A 41 -2.36 13.14 -8.37
CA VAL A 41 -2.56 11.76 -7.89
C VAL A 41 -1.47 11.40 -6.91
N GLY A 42 -1.87 10.99 -5.71
CA GLY A 42 -0.93 10.39 -4.75
C GLY A 42 -0.64 8.95 -5.14
N ILE A 43 0.63 8.61 -5.21
CA ILE A 43 1.10 7.23 -5.41
C ILE A 43 1.84 6.80 -4.16
N MET A 44 1.37 5.73 -3.53
CA MET A 44 1.97 5.20 -2.30
C MET A 44 2.39 3.76 -2.50
N PHE A 45 3.61 3.43 -2.09
CA PHE A 45 4.13 2.06 -2.04
C PHE A 45 4.32 1.66 -0.58
N VAL A 46 3.76 0.51 -0.22
CA VAL A 46 3.79 -0.02 1.15
C VAL A 46 4.37 -1.43 1.13
N ASP A 47 5.27 -1.71 2.03
CA ASP A 47 5.89 -3.03 2.17
C ASP A 47 5.84 -3.48 3.65
N ALA A 48 5.42 -4.71 3.89
CA ALA A 48 5.43 -5.29 5.23
C ALA A 48 6.87 -5.48 5.73
N ASP A 49 7.16 -5.00 6.92
CA ASP A 49 8.47 -5.15 7.53
C ASP A 49 8.60 -6.52 8.19
N HIS A 50 9.79 -7.10 8.08
CA HIS A 50 10.18 -8.34 8.76
C HIS A 50 9.31 -9.56 8.47
N LEU A 51 8.63 -9.62 7.33
CA LEU A 51 7.72 -10.72 7.01
C LEU A 51 8.43 -12.08 6.99
N LYS A 52 9.66 -12.14 6.47
CA LYS A 52 10.45 -13.39 6.49
C LYS A 52 10.70 -13.86 7.91
N TYR A 53 11.09 -12.96 8.80
CA TYR A 53 11.29 -13.27 10.22
C TYR A 53 10.00 -13.76 10.87
N ILE A 54 8.87 -13.11 10.61
CA ILE A 54 7.57 -13.52 11.15
C ILE A 54 7.20 -14.93 10.66
N ASN A 55 7.34 -15.19 9.36
CA ASN A 55 7.06 -16.51 8.79
C ASN A 55 7.95 -17.60 9.37
N ASP A 56 9.27 -17.36 9.45
CA ASP A 56 10.23 -18.33 9.93
C ASP A 56 10.09 -18.62 11.43
N THR A 57 9.68 -17.61 12.22
CA THR A 57 9.61 -17.72 13.69
C THR A 57 8.22 -18.15 14.17
N PHE A 58 7.15 -17.59 13.58
CA PHE A 58 5.76 -17.76 14.05
C PHE A 58 4.86 -18.51 13.07
N GLY A 59 5.36 -18.83 11.87
CA GLY A 59 4.63 -19.54 10.84
C GLY A 59 3.93 -18.63 9.83
N HIS A 60 3.56 -19.23 8.69
CA HIS A 60 2.93 -18.51 7.58
C HIS A 60 1.57 -17.91 7.93
N ASP A 61 0.81 -18.52 8.85
CA ASP A 61 -0.46 -17.97 9.31
C ASP A 61 -0.28 -16.61 10.00
N MET A 62 0.79 -16.45 10.75
CA MET A 62 1.13 -15.18 11.39
C MET A 62 1.63 -14.14 10.37
N GLY A 63 2.38 -14.57 9.36
CA GLY A 63 2.73 -13.71 8.23
C GLY A 63 1.49 -13.23 7.46
N ASN A 64 0.54 -14.12 7.22
CA ASN A 64 -0.74 -13.77 6.60
C ASN A 64 -1.55 -12.80 7.45
N LEU A 65 -1.52 -12.97 8.77
CA LEU A 65 -2.15 -12.03 9.69
C LEU A 65 -1.53 -10.64 9.59
N ALA A 66 -0.21 -10.54 9.53
CA ALA A 66 0.49 -9.26 9.36
C ALA A 66 0.09 -8.57 8.05
N ILE A 67 0.07 -9.31 6.93
CA ILE A 67 -0.36 -8.80 5.62
C ILE A 67 -1.82 -8.34 5.66
N SER A 68 -2.72 -9.15 6.22
CA SER A 68 -4.14 -8.81 6.33
C SER A 68 -4.40 -7.61 7.23
N SER A 69 -3.59 -7.42 8.25
CA SER A 69 -3.68 -6.27 9.17
C SER A 69 -3.30 -4.97 8.46
N ILE A 70 -2.21 -4.99 7.68
CA ILE A 70 -1.80 -3.84 6.86
C ILE A 70 -2.90 -3.50 5.84
N ALA A 71 -3.45 -4.50 5.17
CA ALA A 71 -4.54 -4.32 4.21
C ALA A 71 -5.79 -3.71 4.86
N SER A 72 -6.13 -4.15 6.08
CA SER A 72 -7.25 -3.61 6.85
C SER A 72 -7.06 -2.13 7.17
N VAL A 73 -5.87 -1.73 7.59
CA VAL A 73 -5.53 -0.33 7.87
C VAL A 73 -5.60 0.50 6.57
N LEU A 74 -5.08 0.01 5.45
CA LEU A 74 -5.20 0.67 4.15
C LEU A 74 -6.67 0.88 3.76
N ARG A 75 -7.49 -0.16 3.90
CA ARG A 75 -8.93 -0.09 3.58
C ARG A 75 -9.67 0.92 4.46
N GLN A 76 -9.30 1.01 5.72
CA GLN A 76 -9.95 1.92 6.67
C GLN A 76 -9.63 3.38 6.39
N HIS A 77 -8.41 3.70 5.96
CA HIS A 77 -7.92 5.08 5.89
C HIS A 77 -7.77 5.64 4.47
N CYS A 78 -7.56 4.80 3.46
CA CYS A 78 -7.50 5.27 2.08
C CYS A 78 -8.90 5.70 1.62
N PRO A 79 -9.02 6.80 0.83
CA PRO A 79 -10.31 7.25 0.31
C PRO A 79 -11.02 6.19 -0.52
N ALA A 80 -12.35 6.24 -0.55
CA ALA A 80 -13.18 5.30 -1.31
C ALA A 80 -12.89 5.33 -2.83
N GLU A 81 -12.47 6.49 -3.35
CA GLU A 81 -12.12 6.67 -4.76
C GLU A 81 -10.74 6.14 -5.12
N SER A 82 -9.93 5.77 -4.13
CA SER A 82 -8.59 5.23 -4.36
C SER A 82 -8.64 3.78 -4.85
N VAL A 83 -7.59 3.38 -5.57
CA VAL A 83 -7.36 1.99 -5.95
C VAL A 83 -6.18 1.47 -5.14
N SER A 84 -6.46 0.58 -4.19
CA SER A 84 -5.45 -0.06 -3.34
C SER A 84 -5.28 -1.51 -3.76
N ILE A 85 -4.07 -1.87 -4.16
CA ILE A 85 -3.72 -3.15 -4.77
C ILE A 85 -2.73 -3.90 -3.89
N ARG A 86 -2.96 -5.18 -3.65
CA ARG A 86 -1.88 -6.08 -3.24
C ARG A 86 -1.01 -6.36 -4.46
N TYR A 87 0.13 -5.69 -4.52
CA TYR A 87 0.98 -5.62 -5.70
C TYR A 87 1.98 -6.79 -5.78
N GLY A 88 2.44 -7.26 -4.65
CA GLY A 88 3.29 -8.43 -4.47
C GLY A 88 2.85 -9.21 -3.24
N GLY A 89 3.65 -10.20 -2.80
CA GLY A 89 3.33 -11.00 -1.62
C GLY A 89 3.16 -10.18 -0.35
N ASP A 90 4.06 -9.23 -0.13
CA ASP A 90 4.11 -8.33 1.03
C ASP A 90 4.08 -6.84 0.63
N GLU A 91 3.72 -6.54 -0.61
CA GLU A 91 3.76 -5.22 -1.20
C GLU A 91 2.36 -4.73 -1.58
N PHE A 92 2.11 -3.44 -1.33
CA PHE A 92 0.86 -2.77 -1.68
C PHE A 92 1.14 -1.48 -2.45
N VAL A 93 0.28 -1.17 -3.41
CA VAL A 93 0.30 0.09 -4.16
C VAL A 93 -1.06 0.76 -4.02
N CYS A 94 -1.08 2.04 -3.67
CA CYS A 94 -2.29 2.84 -3.60
C CYS A 94 -2.19 4.00 -4.60
N VAL A 95 -3.21 4.12 -5.45
CA VAL A 95 -3.39 5.21 -6.40
C VAL A 95 -4.55 6.06 -5.90
N ILE A 96 -4.26 7.30 -5.49
CA ILE A 96 -5.19 8.13 -4.71
C ILE A 96 -5.44 9.44 -5.46
N PRO A 97 -6.63 9.63 -6.07
CA PRO A 97 -6.94 10.84 -6.80
C PRO A 97 -7.09 12.05 -5.88
N ASP A 98 -6.77 13.23 -6.40
CA ASP A 98 -6.91 14.52 -5.71
C ASP A 98 -6.09 14.65 -4.41
N TYR A 99 -4.96 13.96 -4.34
CA TYR A 99 -4.05 14.06 -3.20
C TYR A 99 -2.87 14.97 -3.51
N ASN A 100 -2.64 15.94 -2.64
CA ASN A 100 -1.45 16.77 -2.61
C ASN A 100 -0.42 16.21 -1.61
N LYS A 101 0.74 16.85 -1.55
CA LYS A 101 1.84 16.47 -0.65
C LYS A 101 1.41 16.42 0.82
N GLN A 102 0.64 17.40 1.28
CA GLN A 102 0.19 17.46 2.68
C GLN A 102 -0.75 16.29 3.00
N LYS A 103 -1.74 16.04 2.17
CA LYS A 103 -2.73 14.97 2.38
C LYS A 103 -2.08 13.59 2.41
N ILE A 104 -1.15 13.32 1.50
CA ILE A 104 -0.51 11.99 1.45
C ILE A 104 0.45 11.80 2.62
N GLN A 105 1.12 12.86 3.06
CA GLN A 105 1.97 12.81 4.24
C GLN A 105 1.17 12.54 5.52
N GLU A 106 0.02 13.19 5.68
CA GLU A 106 -0.90 12.94 6.78
C GLU A 106 -1.44 11.51 6.74
N LEU A 107 -1.82 11.01 5.56
CA LEU A 107 -2.28 9.63 5.38
C LEU A 107 -1.18 8.63 5.77
N ALA A 108 0.05 8.83 5.32
CA ALA A 108 1.16 7.95 5.65
C ALA A 108 1.41 7.88 7.17
N HIS A 109 1.36 9.01 7.87
CA HIS A 109 1.44 9.05 9.33
C HIS A 109 0.27 8.30 9.98
N THR A 110 -0.95 8.56 9.55
CA THR A 110 -2.14 7.88 10.06
C THR A 110 -2.06 6.37 9.90
N LEU A 111 -1.57 5.88 8.76
CA LEU A 111 -1.40 4.45 8.51
C LEU A 111 -0.38 3.84 9.49
N LEU A 112 0.76 4.48 9.70
CA LEU A 112 1.79 4.00 10.61
C LEU A 112 1.30 4.00 12.07
N ASP A 113 0.65 5.07 12.51
CA ASP A 113 0.07 5.16 13.85
C ASP A 113 -1.00 4.09 14.09
N SER A 114 -1.85 3.85 13.09
CA SER A 114 -2.88 2.82 13.17
C SER A 114 -2.31 1.41 13.24
N LEU A 115 -1.22 1.14 12.53
CA LEU A 115 -0.50 -0.14 12.64
C LEU A 115 0.13 -0.33 14.00
N GLU A 116 0.70 0.72 14.59
CA GLU A 116 1.27 0.69 15.94
C GLU A 116 0.18 0.35 16.99
N VAL A 117 -0.96 1.03 16.93
CA VAL A 117 -2.11 0.77 17.81
C VAL A 117 -2.64 -0.65 17.62
N PHE A 118 -2.80 -1.08 16.37
CA PHE A 118 -3.26 -2.44 16.06
C PHE A 118 -2.29 -3.49 16.63
N SER A 119 -1.01 -3.29 16.40
CA SER A 119 0.05 -4.19 16.89
C SER A 119 0.06 -4.31 18.41
N ALA A 120 -0.07 -3.19 19.12
CA ALA A 120 -0.13 -3.17 20.58
C ALA A 120 -1.33 -3.93 21.15
N ASN A 121 -2.46 -3.95 20.42
CA ASN A 121 -3.70 -4.60 20.85
C ASN A 121 -3.83 -6.06 20.39
N SER A 122 -3.02 -6.52 19.44
CA SER A 122 -3.21 -7.82 18.77
C SER A 122 -2.74 -9.02 19.56
N ARG A 123 -1.89 -8.85 20.56
CA ARG A 123 -1.29 -9.93 21.38
C ARG A 123 -0.57 -11.03 20.60
N VAL A 124 -0.06 -10.71 19.41
CA VAL A 124 0.60 -11.70 18.52
C VAL A 124 2.08 -11.96 18.86
N GLY A 125 2.67 -11.26 19.81
CA GLY A 125 4.05 -11.46 20.25
C GLY A 125 5.14 -10.87 19.35
N PHE A 126 4.74 -10.13 18.31
CA PHE A 126 5.64 -9.39 17.43
C PHE A 126 4.97 -8.10 16.93
N PRO A 127 5.74 -7.05 16.60
CA PRO A 127 5.16 -5.85 16.02
C PRO A 127 4.78 -6.08 14.56
N ILE A 128 3.58 -5.58 14.17
CA ILE A 128 3.15 -5.52 12.77
C ILE A 128 3.53 -4.14 12.26
N GLU A 129 4.48 -4.08 11.35
CA GLU A 129 5.07 -2.84 10.85
C GLU A 129 5.13 -2.83 9.33
N ALA A 130 5.13 -1.64 8.78
CA ALA A 130 5.27 -1.41 7.35
C ALA A 130 6.17 -0.22 7.06
N SER A 131 6.83 -0.25 5.92
CA SER A 131 7.57 0.89 5.36
C SER A 131 6.77 1.50 4.22
N ILE A 132 6.68 2.81 4.17
CA ILE A 132 5.86 3.57 3.22
C ILE A 132 6.73 4.56 2.47
N GLY A 133 6.63 4.55 1.14
CA GLY A 133 7.14 5.60 0.27
C GLY A 133 5.99 6.19 -0.55
N TRP A 134 6.07 7.47 -0.87
CA TRP A 134 5.03 8.11 -1.67
C TRP A 134 5.58 9.24 -2.53
N VAL A 135 4.88 9.51 -3.61
CA VAL A 135 5.12 10.62 -4.53
C VAL A 135 3.78 11.22 -4.97
N ILE A 136 3.82 12.44 -5.48
CA ILE A 136 2.67 13.05 -6.16
C ILE A 136 2.93 13.01 -7.66
N ALA A 137 2.00 12.44 -8.39
CA ALA A 137 2.02 12.42 -9.85
C ALA A 137 1.33 13.69 -10.36
N ASP A 138 2.12 14.57 -10.93
CA ASP A 138 1.69 15.85 -11.50
C ASP A 138 2.33 16.16 -12.86
N ASP A 139 3.29 15.35 -13.30
CA ASP A 139 3.96 15.48 -14.59
C ASP A 139 3.35 14.49 -15.62
N PRO A 140 2.70 15.00 -16.69
CA PRO A 140 2.12 14.12 -17.72
C PRO A 140 3.16 13.38 -18.56
N GLY A 141 4.44 13.71 -18.44
CA GLY A 141 5.54 13.04 -19.15
C GLY A 141 5.95 11.69 -18.55
N LEU A 142 5.47 11.37 -17.34
CA LEU A 142 5.77 10.12 -16.66
C LEU A 142 4.57 9.17 -16.63
N THR A 143 4.84 7.87 -16.71
CA THR A 143 3.82 6.82 -16.63
C THR A 143 3.48 6.50 -15.17
N LEU A 144 2.34 5.82 -14.95
CA LEU A 144 2.00 5.30 -13.62
C LEU A 144 3.11 4.38 -13.09
N ASN A 145 3.67 3.53 -13.92
CA ASN A 145 4.76 2.64 -13.53
C ASN A 145 6.02 3.41 -13.09
N ASP A 146 6.33 4.53 -13.76
CA ASP A 146 7.45 5.40 -13.35
C ASP A 146 7.24 5.95 -11.95
N TYR A 147 6.03 6.41 -11.63
CA TYR A 147 5.69 6.92 -10.30
C TYR A 147 5.69 5.83 -9.22
N ILE A 148 5.21 4.64 -9.56
CA ILE A 148 5.26 3.48 -8.64
C ILE A 148 6.72 3.15 -8.30
N ASN A 149 7.62 3.16 -9.28
CA ASN A 149 9.04 2.93 -9.05
C ASN A 149 9.67 4.00 -8.16
N LEU A 150 9.30 5.27 -8.36
CA LEU A 150 9.77 6.37 -7.50
C LEU A 150 9.27 6.21 -6.06
N ALA A 151 8.02 5.82 -5.86
CA ALA A 151 7.46 5.55 -4.54
C ALA A 151 8.15 4.35 -3.87
N ASP A 152 8.45 3.30 -4.62
CA ASP A 152 9.20 2.14 -4.15
C ASP A 152 10.61 2.52 -3.68
N GLU A 153 11.34 3.34 -4.44
CA GLU A 153 12.65 3.85 -4.04
C GLU A 153 12.59 4.60 -2.70
N LYS A 154 11.57 5.44 -2.51
CA LYS A 154 11.35 6.17 -1.26
C LYS A 154 10.99 5.25 -0.11
N MET A 155 10.18 4.24 -0.35
CA MET A 155 9.86 3.20 0.63
C MET A 155 11.13 2.45 1.08
N TYR A 156 11.96 2.07 0.12
CA TYR A 156 13.21 1.37 0.41
C TYR A 156 14.18 2.22 1.24
N SER A 157 14.28 3.52 0.95
CA SER A 157 15.08 4.48 1.73
C SER A 157 14.55 4.61 3.16
N ALA A 158 13.24 4.69 3.34
CA ALA A 158 12.60 4.72 4.66
C ALA A 158 12.87 3.43 5.45
N LYS A 159 12.78 2.29 4.79
CA LYS A 159 13.08 0.98 5.38
C LYS A 159 14.53 0.87 5.87
N LYS A 160 15.48 1.34 5.08
CA LYS A 160 16.89 1.38 5.45
C LYS A 160 17.15 2.30 6.64
N ALA A 161 16.56 3.49 6.67
CA ALA A 161 16.71 4.44 7.76
C ALA A 161 16.22 3.87 9.09
N ARG A 162 15.08 3.18 9.10
CA ARG A 162 14.53 2.50 10.29
C ARG A 162 15.43 1.37 10.80
N LYS A 163 16.02 0.58 9.90
CA LYS A 163 16.98 -0.46 10.27
C LYS A 163 18.26 0.10 10.89
N ALA A 164 18.76 1.24 10.39
CA ALA A 164 19.94 1.92 10.93
C ALA A 164 19.68 2.46 12.34
N GLU A 165 18.52 3.05 12.61
CA GLU A 165 18.11 3.54 13.93
C GLU A 165 18.04 2.42 14.98
N ARG A 166 17.66 1.20 14.59
CA ARG A 166 17.52 0.05 15.50
C ARG A 166 18.85 -0.66 15.81
N LYS A 167 19.91 -0.37 15.07
CA LYS A 167 21.26 -0.93 15.31
C LYS A 167 22.09 -0.13 16.32
N ILE A 168 21.56 0.97 16.76
CA ILE A 168 22.13 1.81 17.82
C ILE A 168 21.47 1.42 19.15
#